data_57c7da9343e7e8985c3e9d84b5983581
#
_entry.id   57c7da9343e7e8985c3e9d84b5983581
#
_cell.length_a   1.000
_cell.length_b   1.000
_cell.length_c   1.000
_cell.angle_alpha   90.00
_cell.angle_beta   90.00
_cell.angle_gamma   90.00
#
_symmetry.space_group_name_H-M   'P 1'
#
loop_
_entity.id
_entity.type
_entity.pdbx_description
1 polymer ?
#
loop_
_entity_poly.entity_id
_entity_poly.type
_entity_poly.pdbx_seq_one_letter_code
_entity_poly.pdbx_strand_id
1 'polypeptide(L)'
;LGLLPGGGGVVRMTYLLGIEGAMPFVLEGRMLGAQAALKAGLVHEVVPDQTALLARAHAWLLSEAGQAPEACVQPWDRRGYKIPGGASNTAAAAPKLAAASALLWKKTRGLLPAPARILDVMANTCAPVDFESAQRYETRAFASLVPLAVTKNMIQAFFFDLNKVQGGAARPKDHPKTKVQKLGILGAGMMGQGIAYSAAMAGIEVVLKDTTPAAAEKGRAYSAGLLQARVDKGRMDAQAAQAVLARITATTDSGALAGCDLIIEAVFEREDVKTAVLAEHQALLAEGGIWGTNTSTLPVTRLGQGAAKPENFIGLHFFSPVDKMPLLEIVMGEKTSQASLARAFDFARQIGKTPIVVNDSTGFYTSRTIGTKMDEAVQMLAEGLDPVVIENMARAVGFPTGMLALYDEVKLSLALDIFDTQVGMGLRDPAQDPTPQARAVLRDMVHTHGRKGRAQGGGFYSYEGGTKALWPGLQAWRKEGADIALQDIKDRLLFRAVLETLRCLDEGVLRSSQDANIGSIMGIGAPAWTGGYAQFVQTYGHDAFYQRCHELAEKYGPRFLPPARLAET
;
A
#
# COMPACT_ATOMS: atom_id res chain seq x y z
N LEU A 1 13.28 6.39 -3.02
CA LEU A 1 14.35 5.52 -3.52
C LEU A 1 15.48 5.28 -2.51
N GLY A 2 15.36 5.78 -1.26
CA GLY A 2 16.44 5.64 -0.27
C GLY A 2 17.66 6.53 -0.51
N LEU A 3 17.55 7.49 -1.43
CA LEU A 3 18.56 8.49 -1.75
C LEU A 3 18.06 9.91 -1.43
N LEU A 4 18.97 10.83 -1.27
CA LEU A 4 18.65 12.26 -1.29
C LEU A 4 18.81 12.83 -2.73
N PRO A 5 18.24 14.00 -3.04
CA PRO A 5 18.49 14.70 -4.31
C PRO A 5 19.96 15.11 -4.44
N GLY A 6 20.79 14.27 -5.09
CA GLY A 6 22.26 14.40 -5.10
C GLY A 6 22.86 15.41 -6.08
N GLY A 7 22.04 16.08 -6.89
CA GLY A 7 22.48 17.09 -7.85
C GLY A 7 22.38 18.54 -7.33
N GLY A 8 22.51 18.76 -6.03
CA GLY A 8 22.36 20.07 -5.40
C GLY A 8 20.91 20.41 -5.04
N GLY A 9 20.00 19.42 -5.05
CA GLY A 9 18.56 19.67 -4.85
C GLY A 9 18.22 20.04 -3.41
N VAL A 10 18.84 19.43 -2.41
CA VAL A 10 18.58 19.76 -0.99
C VAL A 10 19.08 21.17 -0.69
N VAL A 11 20.31 21.48 -1.10
CA VAL A 11 20.92 22.80 -0.87
C VAL A 11 20.12 23.90 -1.56
N ARG A 12 19.86 23.75 -2.88
CA ARG A 12 19.12 24.77 -3.65
C ARG A 12 17.72 25.02 -3.12
N MET A 13 16.99 23.96 -2.79
CA MET A 13 15.64 24.08 -2.23
C MET A 13 15.67 24.77 -0.87
N THR A 14 16.65 24.45 -0.02
CA THR A 14 16.80 25.06 1.30
C THR A 14 17.19 26.54 1.18
N TYR A 15 18.09 26.89 0.25
CA TYR A 15 18.46 28.28 0.02
C TYR A 15 17.28 29.09 -0.53
N LEU A 16 16.51 28.52 -1.47
CA LEU A 16 15.38 29.20 -2.10
C LEU A 16 14.19 29.41 -1.17
N LEU A 17 13.81 28.38 -0.41
CA LEU A 17 12.55 28.33 0.36
C LEU A 17 12.76 28.41 1.89
N GLY A 18 14.00 28.34 2.35
CA GLY A 18 14.31 28.16 3.76
C GLY A 18 14.07 26.72 4.23
N ILE A 19 14.46 26.42 5.46
CA ILE A 19 14.38 25.08 6.05
C ILE A 19 12.94 24.57 6.04
N GLU A 20 11.99 25.33 6.60
CA GLU A 20 10.58 24.91 6.72
C GLU A 20 9.90 24.76 5.36
N GLY A 21 10.14 25.72 4.45
CA GLY A 21 9.56 25.71 3.12
C GLY A 21 10.05 24.54 2.26
N ALA A 22 11.31 24.11 2.42
CA ALA A 22 11.89 23.02 1.66
C ALA A 22 11.51 21.62 2.18
N MET A 23 11.27 21.45 3.50
CA MET A 23 11.00 20.16 4.13
C MET A 23 9.92 19.31 3.42
N PRO A 24 8.74 19.83 3.06
CA PRO A 24 7.70 19.02 2.40
C PRO A 24 8.15 18.41 1.07
N PHE A 25 9.10 19.05 0.39
CA PHE A 25 9.58 18.59 -0.91
C PHE A 25 10.74 17.61 -0.77
N VAL A 26 11.74 17.94 0.04
CA VAL A 26 12.97 17.13 0.12
C VAL A 26 12.88 15.98 1.11
N LEU A 27 12.11 16.11 2.23
CA LEU A 27 11.92 15.03 3.21
C LEU A 27 10.75 14.12 2.87
N GLU A 28 9.66 14.68 2.32
CA GLU A 28 8.43 13.91 2.07
C GLU A 28 8.26 13.52 0.60
N GLY A 29 9.05 14.10 -0.31
CA GLY A 29 8.93 13.86 -1.75
C GLY A 29 7.60 14.35 -2.34
N ARG A 30 7.03 15.42 -1.79
CA ARG A 30 5.72 15.93 -2.19
C ARG A 30 5.73 16.41 -3.65
N MET A 31 4.85 15.84 -4.45
CA MET A 31 4.63 16.27 -5.82
C MET A 31 3.69 17.47 -5.89
N LEU A 32 4.01 18.43 -6.76
CA LEU A 32 3.19 19.62 -7.00
C LEU A 32 2.73 19.71 -8.44
N GLY A 33 1.51 20.20 -8.64
CA GLY A 33 1.09 20.70 -9.94
C GLY A 33 1.66 22.09 -10.22
N ALA A 34 1.65 22.53 -11.49
CA ALA A 34 2.29 23.77 -11.95
C ALA A 34 1.88 25.03 -11.15
N GLN A 35 0.58 25.23 -10.91
CA GLN A 35 0.07 26.38 -10.14
C GLN A 35 0.53 26.38 -8.67
N ALA A 36 0.60 25.20 -8.05
CA ALA A 36 1.10 25.07 -6.69
C ALA A 36 2.61 25.30 -6.61
N ALA A 37 3.36 24.92 -7.66
CA ALA A 37 4.78 25.21 -7.77
C ALA A 37 5.06 26.72 -7.93
N LEU A 38 4.22 27.42 -8.73
CA LEU A 38 4.25 28.89 -8.85
C LEU A 38 3.99 29.55 -7.49
N LYS A 39 2.95 29.14 -6.80
CA LYS A 39 2.61 29.67 -5.47
C LYS A 39 3.72 29.39 -4.44
N ALA A 40 4.43 28.28 -4.56
CA ALA A 40 5.56 27.94 -3.70
C ALA A 40 6.88 28.66 -4.08
N GLY A 41 6.91 29.42 -5.16
CA GLY A 41 8.13 30.11 -5.63
C GLY A 41 9.16 29.18 -6.29
N LEU A 42 8.75 27.99 -6.74
CA LEU A 42 9.63 27.01 -7.40
C LEU A 42 9.75 27.25 -8.91
N VAL A 43 8.80 27.93 -9.50
CA VAL A 43 8.81 28.35 -10.90
C VAL A 43 8.37 29.81 -10.99
N HIS A 44 8.81 30.51 -12.02
CA HIS A 44 8.54 31.95 -12.19
C HIS A 44 7.21 32.21 -12.89
N GLU A 45 6.80 31.30 -13.79
CA GLU A 45 5.61 31.47 -14.61
C GLU A 45 5.02 30.09 -14.95
N VAL A 46 3.72 30.04 -15.21
CA VAL A 46 2.99 28.86 -15.71
C VAL A 46 2.29 29.23 -17.00
N VAL A 47 2.46 28.43 -18.02
CA VAL A 47 1.88 28.60 -19.36
C VAL A 47 0.99 27.40 -19.71
N PRO A 48 0.05 27.55 -20.69
CA PRO A 48 -0.97 26.53 -20.93
C PRO A 48 -0.41 25.18 -21.50
N ASP A 49 0.64 25.25 -22.34
CA ASP A 49 1.16 24.07 -23.03
C ASP A 49 2.66 24.18 -23.35
N GLN A 50 3.22 23.13 -23.92
CA GLN A 50 4.65 23.03 -24.27
C GLN A 50 5.04 24.04 -25.37
N THR A 51 4.18 24.34 -26.31
CA THR A 51 4.47 25.31 -27.38
C THR A 51 4.59 26.72 -26.80
N ALA A 52 3.64 27.09 -25.93
CA ALA A 52 3.67 28.35 -25.20
C ALA A 52 4.90 28.43 -24.27
N LEU A 53 5.32 27.32 -23.65
CA LEU A 53 6.53 27.26 -22.81
C LEU A 53 7.79 27.62 -23.59
N LEU A 54 8.00 27.01 -24.73
CA LEU A 54 9.17 27.29 -25.57
C LEU A 54 9.17 28.72 -26.09
N ALA A 55 8.01 29.19 -26.57
CA ALA A 55 7.87 30.57 -27.06
C ALA A 55 8.13 31.60 -25.94
N ARG A 56 7.61 31.35 -24.73
CA ARG A 56 7.79 32.27 -23.59
C ARG A 56 9.23 32.26 -23.07
N ALA A 57 9.86 31.07 -22.99
CA ALA A 57 11.27 30.95 -22.61
C ALA A 57 12.19 31.70 -23.60
N HIS A 58 11.92 31.53 -24.88
CA HIS A 58 12.70 32.22 -25.94
C HIS A 58 12.50 33.75 -25.86
N ALA A 59 11.24 34.20 -25.70
CA ALA A 59 10.95 35.62 -25.56
C ALA A 59 11.62 36.22 -24.32
N TRP A 60 11.68 35.47 -23.19
CA TRP A 60 12.37 35.94 -21.97
C TRP A 60 13.87 36.03 -22.19
N LEU A 61 14.52 35.05 -22.82
CA LEU A 61 15.95 35.07 -23.12
C LEU A 61 16.35 36.23 -24.03
N LEU A 62 15.47 36.69 -24.92
CA LEU A 62 15.69 37.80 -25.82
C LEU A 62 15.29 39.15 -25.22
N SER A 63 14.63 39.19 -24.07
CA SER A 63 14.20 40.40 -23.41
C SER A 63 15.39 41.12 -22.73
N GLU A 64 15.26 42.42 -22.44
CA GLU A 64 16.22 43.18 -21.65
C GLU A 64 16.48 42.52 -20.30
N ALA A 65 15.42 42.03 -19.62
CA ALA A 65 15.53 41.33 -18.34
C ALA A 65 16.34 40.03 -18.46
N GLY A 66 16.15 39.26 -19.53
CA GLY A 66 16.85 38.00 -19.78
C GLY A 66 18.31 38.21 -20.20
N GLN A 67 18.62 39.34 -20.80
CA GLN A 67 19.98 39.76 -21.21
C GLN A 67 20.74 40.49 -20.09
N ALA A 68 20.09 40.89 -19.02
CA ALA A 68 20.73 41.57 -17.90
C ALA A 68 21.72 40.64 -17.18
N PRO A 69 22.89 41.15 -16.74
CA PRO A 69 23.89 40.35 -16.00
C PRO A 69 23.29 39.62 -14.78
N GLU A 70 22.34 40.24 -14.12
CA GLU A 70 21.66 39.71 -12.95
C GLU A 70 20.78 38.48 -13.27
N ALA A 71 20.37 38.31 -14.53
CA ALA A 71 19.60 37.16 -14.98
C ALA A 71 20.38 35.83 -14.85
N CYS A 72 21.70 35.89 -14.93
CA CYS A 72 22.57 34.72 -14.79
C CYS A 72 23.01 34.46 -13.34
N VAL A 73 22.67 35.37 -12.40
CA VAL A 73 23.05 35.25 -10.98
C VAL A 73 21.93 34.61 -10.18
N GLN A 74 22.22 33.47 -9.53
CA GLN A 74 21.28 32.81 -8.68
C GLN A 74 20.89 33.69 -7.47
N PRO A 75 19.67 33.54 -6.93
CA PRO A 75 19.23 34.38 -5.80
C PRO A 75 20.23 34.39 -4.63
N TRP A 76 20.78 33.25 -4.28
CA TRP A 76 21.72 33.10 -3.16
C TRP A 76 23.16 33.64 -3.44
N ASP A 77 23.50 33.89 -4.68
CA ASP A 77 24.80 34.48 -5.07
C ASP A 77 24.73 36.02 -5.11
N ARG A 78 23.53 36.58 -4.94
CA ARG A 78 23.34 38.03 -4.92
C ARG A 78 23.80 38.62 -3.59
N ARG A 79 24.50 39.75 -3.67
CA ARG A 79 24.96 40.46 -2.47
C ARG A 79 23.79 40.81 -1.54
N GLY A 80 23.91 40.40 -0.26
CA GLY A 80 22.88 40.66 0.75
C GLY A 80 21.72 39.69 0.75
N TYR A 81 21.76 38.61 -0.04
CA TYR A 81 20.75 37.59 0.00
C TYR A 81 20.61 36.99 1.41
N LYS A 82 19.37 36.81 1.83
CA LYS A 82 19.03 36.14 3.12
C LYS A 82 18.13 34.94 2.85
N ILE A 83 18.53 33.79 3.36
CA ILE A 83 17.72 32.57 3.28
C ILE A 83 16.40 32.82 3.99
N PRO A 84 15.24 32.50 3.38
CA PRO A 84 13.93 32.65 4.00
C PRO A 84 13.85 31.92 5.34
N GLY A 85 13.36 32.58 6.39
CA GLY A 85 13.30 32.01 7.74
C GLY A 85 14.63 31.97 8.50
N GLY A 86 15.72 32.45 7.89
CA GLY A 86 17.07 32.57 8.52
C GLY A 86 17.90 31.28 8.41
N ALA A 87 19.17 31.44 8.81
CA ALA A 87 20.12 30.32 8.81
C ALA A 87 19.89 29.33 9.96
N SER A 88 20.38 28.11 9.79
CA SER A 88 20.22 27.00 10.76
C SER A 88 20.86 27.26 12.12
N ASN A 89 21.90 28.11 12.18
CA ASN A 89 22.61 28.46 13.39
C ASN A 89 21.93 29.58 14.22
N THR A 90 20.73 30.01 13.82
CA THR A 90 19.95 30.99 14.58
C THR A 90 19.16 30.34 15.72
N ALA A 91 18.95 31.10 16.81
CA ALA A 91 18.12 30.64 17.94
C ALA A 91 16.69 30.25 17.52
N ALA A 92 16.17 30.86 16.45
CA ALA A 92 14.85 30.52 15.91
C ALA A 92 14.81 29.20 15.12
N ALA A 93 15.93 28.76 14.54
CA ALA A 93 15.99 27.53 13.75
C ALA A 93 16.20 26.27 14.62
N ALA A 94 16.92 26.37 15.74
CA ALA A 94 17.27 25.23 16.57
C ALA A 94 16.04 24.41 17.06
N PRO A 95 14.97 25.00 17.64
CA PRO A 95 13.79 24.22 18.05
C PRO A 95 13.05 23.59 16.87
N LYS A 96 13.07 24.20 15.69
CA LYS A 96 12.44 23.66 14.47
C LYS A 96 13.17 22.42 13.97
N LEU A 97 14.50 22.44 13.94
CA LEU A 97 15.32 21.30 13.56
C LEU A 97 15.19 20.15 14.56
N ALA A 98 15.16 20.45 15.85
CA ALA A 98 14.93 19.45 16.90
C ALA A 98 13.54 18.80 16.75
N ALA A 99 12.49 19.59 16.54
CA ALA A 99 11.15 19.09 16.28
C ALA A 99 11.08 18.25 15.01
N ALA A 100 11.70 18.70 13.92
CA ALA A 100 11.77 17.94 12.67
C ALA A 100 12.48 16.60 12.85
N SER A 101 13.58 16.55 13.60
CA SER A 101 14.30 15.32 13.93
C SER A 101 13.43 14.35 14.72
N ALA A 102 12.72 14.82 15.75
CA ALA A 102 11.82 14.00 16.56
C ALA A 102 10.63 13.44 15.74
N LEU A 103 10.03 14.28 14.88
CA LEU A 103 8.95 13.86 13.98
C LEU A 103 9.44 12.85 12.95
N LEU A 104 10.64 13.05 12.40
CA LEU A 104 11.26 12.12 11.48
C LEU A 104 11.51 10.76 12.13
N TRP A 105 12.06 10.75 13.35
CA TRP A 105 12.24 9.52 14.12
C TRP A 105 10.90 8.83 14.39
N LYS A 106 9.87 9.57 14.82
CA LYS A 106 8.53 9.03 15.02
C LYS A 106 7.97 8.35 13.76
N LYS A 107 8.24 8.93 12.58
CA LYS A 107 7.75 8.45 11.27
C LYS A 107 8.56 7.27 10.72
N THR A 108 9.88 7.30 10.86
CA THR A 108 10.79 6.34 10.19
C THR A 108 11.40 5.32 11.14
N ARG A 109 11.38 5.56 12.44
CA ARG A 109 12.05 4.75 13.46
C ARG A 109 13.54 4.50 13.18
N GLY A 110 14.18 5.39 12.41
CA GLY A 110 15.58 5.24 11.99
C GLY A 110 15.81 4.24 10.85
N LEU A 111 14.75 3.60 10.34
CA LEU A 111 14.86 2.58 9.29
C LEU A 111 15.16 3.14 7.90
N LEU A 112 14.95 4.44 7.69
CA LEU A 112 15.19 5.13 6.42
C LEU A 112 16.30 6.17 6.59
N PRO A 113 17.55 5.86 6.18
CA PRO A 113 18.69 6.78 6.34
C PRO A 113 18.58 8.07 5.53
N ALA A 114 17.99 8.03 4.34
CA ALA A 114 17.97 9.18 3.43
C ALA A 114 17.28 10.42 4.02
N PRO A 115 16.08 10.36 4.63
CA PRO A 115 15.47 11.54 5.25
C PRO A 115 16.31 12.14 6.39
N ALA A 116 17.02 11.30 7.17
CA ALA A 116 17.91 11.79 8.21
C ALA A 116 19.11 12.53 7.62
N ARG A 117 19.69 12.02 6.53
CA ARG A 117 20.77 12.69 5.79
C ARG A 117 20.31 13.98 5.12
N ILE A 118 19.07 14.03 4.61
CA ILE A 118 18.49 15.27 4.07
C ILE A 118 18.42 16.35 5.16
N LEU A 119 17.89 16.00 6.33
CA LEU A 119 17.78 16.93 7.45
C LEU A 119 19.17 17.39 7.93
N ASP A 120 20.15 16.48 7.96
CA ASP A 120 21.55 16.77 8.28
C ASP A 120 22.17 17.77 7.27
N VAL A 121 21.98 17.55 5.96
CA VAL A 121 22.39 18.49 4.92
C VAL A 121 21.73 19.85 5.13
N MET A 122 20.41 19.90 5.32
CA MET A 122 19.70 21.17 5.56
C MET A 122 20.25 21.92 6.77
N ALA A 123 20.52 21.22 7.87
CA ALA A 123 21.04 21.82 9.11
C ALA A 123 22.45 22.38 8.94
N ASN A 124 23.32 21.67 8.24
CA ASN A 124 24.74 22.04 8.13
C ASN A 124 25.04 22.99 6.96
N THR A 125 24.19 23.03 5.93
CA THR A 125 24.42 23.87 4.74
C THR A 125 23.61 25.16 4.73
N CYS A 126 22.51 25.24 5.50
CA CYS A 126 21.74 26.48 5.70
C CYS A 126 22.40 27.38 6.78
N ALA A 127 23.72 27.41 6.81
CA ALA A 127 24.56 28.21 7.69
C ALA A 127 25.39 29.20 6.82
N PRO A 128 26.17 30.11 7.39
CA PRO A 128 27.03 30.99 6.61
C PRO A 128 28.23 30.22 6.05
N VAL A 129 27.98 29.35 5.11
CA VAL A 129 28.97 28.63 4.30
C VAL A 129 28.76 29.01 2.83
N ASP A 130 29.84 28.97 2.05
CA ASP A 130 29.71 29.21 0.62
C ASP A 130 28.94 28.07 -0.07
N PHE A 131 28.29 28.42 -1.17
CA PHE A 131 27.41 27.50 -1.89
C PHE A 131 28.14 26.25 -2.40
N GLU A 132 29.39 26.38 -2.81
CA GLU A 132 30.18 25.24 -3.28
C GLU A 132 30.52 24.27 -2.15
N SER A 133 30.85 24.76 -0.97
CA SER A 133 31.05 23.94 0.22
C SER A 133 29.76 23.25 0.65
N ALA A 134 28.62 23.93 0.56
CA ALA A 134 27.30 23.34 0.81
C ALA A 134 27.01 22.19 -0.17
N GLN A 135 27.29 22.37 -1.47
CA GLN A 135 27.13 21.32 -2.47
C GLN A 135 28.06 20.11 -2.22
N ARG A 136 29.30 20.37 -1.84
CA ARG A 136 30.26 19.29 -1.48
C ARG A 136 29.74 18.48 -0.29
N TYR A 137 29.12 19.14 0.69
CA TYR A 137 28.50 18.45 1.83
C TYR A 137 27.35 17.55 1.37
N GLU A 138 26.44 18.06 0.54
CA GLU A 138 25.34 17.27 -0.05
C GLU A 138 25.86 16.06 -0.84
N THR A 139 26.87 16.26 -1.68
CA THR A 139 27.47 15.19 -2.49
C THR A 139 28.05 14.07 -1.61
N ARG A 140 28.75 14.42 -0.51
CA ARG A 140 29.26 13.42 0.45
C ARG A 140 28.12 12.68 1.15
N ALA A 141 27.07 13.39 1.56
CA ALA A 141 25.88 12.79 2.14
C ALA A 141 25.20 11.84 1.16
N PHE A 142 25.08 12.21 -0.11
CA PHE A 142 24.57 11.33 -1.17
C PHE A 142 25.45 10.09 -1.33
N ALA A 143 26.76 10.25 -1.47
CA ALA A 143 27.69 9.13 -1.64
C ALA A 143 27.63 8.15 -0.48
N SER A 144 27.38 8.62 0.75
CA SER A 144 27.24 7.75 1.93
C SER A 144 25.98 6.87 1.91
N LEU A 145 24.94 7.25 1.14
CA LEU A 145 23.70 6.48 1.00
C LEU A 145 23.78 5.38 -0.06
N VAL A 146 24.55 5.60 -1.12
CA VAL A 146 24.63 4.69 -2.28
C VAL A 146 24.97 3.25 -1.93
N PRO A 147 25.96 2.93 -1.06
CA PRO A 147 26.33 1.56 -0.74
C PRO A 147 25.36 0.85 0.22
N LEU A 148 24.42 1.58 0.84
CA LEU A 148 23.55 1.01 1.86
C LEU A 148 22.58 -0.02 1.28
N ALA A 149 22.42 -1.14 1.99
CA ALA A 149 21.46 -2.18 1.66
C ALA A 149 20.03 -1.63 1.50
N VAL A 150 19.60 -0.76 2.41
CA VAL A 150 18.28 -0.10 2.35
C VAL A 150 18.09 0.67 1.04
N THR A 151 19.12 1.38 0.58
CA THR A 151 19.06 2.14 -0.67
C THR A 151 18.91 1.20 -1.88
N LYS A 152 19.73 0.14 -1.94
CA LYS A 152 19.64 -0.87 -3.00
C LYS A 152 18.27 -1.54 -3.03
N ASN A 153 17.74 -1.91 -1.87
CA ASN A 153 16.41 -2.49 -1.73
C ASN A 153 15.30 -1.56 -2.23
N MET A 154 15.35 -0.30 -1.83
CA MET A 154 14.35 0.68 -2.25
C MET A 154 14.43 1.00 -3.75
N ILE A 155 15.64 1.03 -4.33
CA ILE A 155 15.81 1.20 -5.78
C ILE A 155 15.28 -0.04 -6.51
N GLN A 156 15.60 -1.25 -6.04
CA GLN A 156 15.07 -2.47 -6.64
C GLN A 156 13.55 -2.45 -6.67
N ALA A 157 12.89 -2.20 -5.54
CA ALA A 157 11.43 -2.23 -5.47
C ALA A 157 10.76 -1.05 -6.21
N PHE A 158 11.15 0.20 -5.89
CA PHE A 158 10.40 1.38 -6.33
C PHE A 158 10.85 1.94 -7.69
N PHE A 159 11.97 1.47 -8.23
CA PHE A 159 12.39 1.82 -9.57
C PHE A 159 12.31 0.62 -10.52
N PHE A 160 13.02 -0.46 -10.26
CA PHE A 160 13.06 -1.59 -11.20
C PHE A 160 11.77 -2.42 -11.17
N ASP A 161 11.37 -2.93 -10.02
CA ASP A 161 10.21 -3.83 -9.92
C ASP A 161 8.90 -3.09 -10.22
N LEU A 162 8.71 -1.90 -9.63
CA LEU A 162 7.50 -1.11 -9.87
C LEU A 162 7.35 -0.72 -11.34
N ASN A 163 8.42 -0.25 -12.00
CA ASN A 163 8.36 0.07 -13.42
C ASN A 163 8.08 -1.17 -14.26
N LYS A 164 8.64 -2.33 -13.92
CA LYS A 164 8.41 -3.59 -14.62
C LYS A 164 6.95 -4.04 -14.48
N VAL A 165 6.41 -4.01 -13.27
CA VAL A 165 5.01 -4.34 -12.99
C VAL A 165 4.06 -3.36 -13.69
N GLN A 166 4.28 -2.06 -13.52
CA GLN A 166 3.47 -1.03 -14.16
C GLN A 166 3.62 -0.99 -15.68
N GLY A 167 4.78 -1.35 -16.21
CA GLY A 167 5.05 -1.48 -17.65
C GLY A 167 4.34 -2.66 -18.31
N GLY A 168 3.68 -3.53 -17.53
CA GLY A 168 2.88 -4.63 -18.05
C GLY A 168 3.67 -5.89 -18.33
N ALA A 169 4.72 -6.18 -17.55
CA ALA A 169 5.51 -7.41 -17.71
C ALA A 169 4.65 -8.68 -17.60
N ALA A 170 3.65 -8.67 -16.74
CA ALA A 170 2.72 -9.80 -16.54
C ALA A 170 1.50 -9.75 -17.48
N ARG A 171 1.32 -8.69 -18.29
CA ARG A 171 0.22 -8.58 -19.24
C ARG A 171 0.51 -9.42 -20.50
N PRO A 172 -0.41 -10.28 -20.95
CA PRO A 172 -0.27 -10.98 -22.23
C PRO A 172 -0.11 -10.00 -23.40
N LYS A 173 0.96 -10.15 -24.18
CA LYS A 173 1.33 -9.20 -25.26
C LYS A 173 0.51 -9.37 -26.52
N ASP A 174 0.05 -10.59 -26.80
CA ASP A 174 -0.67 -10.95 -28.02
C ASP A 174 -2.15 -10.55 -28.02
N HIS A 175 -2.57 -9.81 -26.98
CA HIS A 175 -3.93 -9.32 -26.85
C HIS A 175 -3.97 -7.80 -26.96
N PRO A 176 -4.93 -7.24 -27.74
CA PRO A 176 -5.09 -5.79 -27.91
C PRO A 176 -5.37 -5.12 -26.55
N LYS A 177 -4.97 -3.86 -26.42
CA LYS A 177 -5.35 -3.07 -25.23
C LYS A 177 -6.83 -2.78 -25.25
N THR A 178 -7.47 -2.92 -24.08
CA THR A 178 -8.90 -2.71 -23.90
C THR A 178 -9.17 -1.61 -22.88
N LYS A 179 -10.40 -1.07 -22.94
CA LYS A 179 -10.92 -0.16 -21.92
C LYS A 179 -12.30 -0.64 -21.52
N VAL A 180 -12.56 -0.63 -20.22
CA VAL A 180 -13.90 -0.82 -19.66
C VAL A 180 -14.65 0.49 -19.80
N GLN A 181 -15.81 0.48 -20.46
CA GLN A 181 -16.70 1.62 -20.60
C GLN A 181 -17.81 1.57 -19.54
N LYS A 182 -18.38 0.38 -19.32
CA LYS A 182 -19.46 0.14 -18.39
C LYS A 182 -19.09 -0.99 -17.42
N LEU A 183 -19.12 -0.66 -16.12
CA LEU A 183 -18.79 -1.56 -15.02
C LEU A 183 -20.02 -1.84 -14.17
N GLY A 184 -20.36 -3.11 -13.98
CA GLY A 184 -21.33 -3.54 -12.99
C GLY A 184 -20.64 -3.90 -11.67
N ILE A 185 -21.19 -3.47 -10.56
CA ILE A 185 -20.72 -3.83 -9.21
C ILE A 185 -21.89 -4.39 -8.42
N LEU A 186 -21.74 -5.61 -7.92
CA LEU A 186 -22.70 -6.32 -7.10
C LEU A 186 -22.27 -6.29 -5.64
N GLY A 187 -23.05 -5.58 -4.82
CA GLY A 187 -22.73 -5.25 -3.43
C GLY A 187 -22.16 -3.84 -3.30
N ALA A 188 -22.92 -2.94 -2.66
CA ALA A 188 -22.54 -1.53 -2.41
C ALA A 188 -21.91 -1.33 -1.02
N GLY A 189 -21.41 -2.41 -0.40
CA GLY A 189 -20.72 -2.38 0.88
C GLY A 189 -19.34 -1.70 0.78
N MET A 190 -18.51 -1.92 1.82
CA MET A 190 -17.19 -1.27 1.98
C MET A 190 -16.29 -1.41 0.74
N MET A 191 -16.28 -2.57 0.08
CA MET A 191 -15.45 -2.79 -1.10
C MET A 191 -16.09 -2.20 -2.36
N GLY A 192 -17.37 -2.53 -2.63
CA GLY A 192 -18.06 -2.08 -3.84
C GLY A 192 -18.17 -0.56 -3.96
N GLN A 193 -18.45 0.16 -2.86
CA GLN A 193 -18.47 1.62 -2.87
C GLN A 193 -17.11 2.24 -3.25
N GLY A 194 -16.01 1.65 -2.80
CA GLY A 194 -14.65 2.12 -3.11
C GLY A 194 -14.22 1.77 -4.54
N ILE A 195 -14.64 0.61 -5.06
CA ILE A 195 -14.44 0.21 -6.47
C ILE A 195 -15.22 1.17 -7.38
N ALA A 196 -16.48 1.48 -7.04
CA ALA A 196 -17.33 2.43 -7.77
C ALA A 196 -16.70 3.82 -7.87
N TYR A 197 -16.20 4.34 -6.73
CA TYR A 197 -15.47 5.62 -6.72
C TYR A 197 -14.25 5.60 -7.66
N SER A 198 -13.41 4.58 -7.56
CA SER A 198 -12.18 4.49 -8.34
C SER A 198 -12.46 4.39 -9.85
N ALA A 199 -13.50 3.63 -10.22
CA ALA A 199 -13.93 3.48 -11.61
C ALA A 199 -14.54 4.76 -12.18
N ALA A 200 -15.44 5.43 -11.44
CA ALA A 200 -16.06 6.70 -11.85
C ALA A 200 -15.00 7.82 -12.01
N MET A 201 -14.01 7.88 -11.12
CA MET A 201 -12.87 8.79 -11.25
C MET A 201 -12.03 8.55 -12.51
N ALA A 202 -11.99 7.31 -13.00
CA ALA A 202 -11.33 6.93 -14.26
C ALA A 202 -12.20 7.13 -15.51
N GLY A 203 -13.40 7.68 -15.36
CA GLY A 203 -14.30 7.98 -16.46
C GLY A 203 -15.22 6.82 -16.88
N ILE A 204 -15.30 5.76 -16.10
CA ILE A 204 -16.11 4.56 -16.36
C ILE A 204 -17.55 4.82 -15.88
N GLU A 205 -18.54 4.41 -16.68
CA GLU A 205 -19.94 4.31 -16.25
C GLU A 205 -20.09 3.15 -15.27
N VAL A 206 -20.69 3.39 -14.11
CA VAL A 206 -20.78 2.41 -13.01
C VAL A 206 -22.23 2.15 -12.65
N VAL A 207 -22.64 0.90 -12.70
CA VAL A 207 -23.89 0.41 -12.13
C VAL A 207 -23.58 -0.23 -10.79
N LEU A 208 -23.93 0.45 -9.69
CA LEU A 208 -23.74 -0.03 -8.32
C LEU A 208 -25.03 -0.64 -7.80
N LYS A 209 -25.12 -1.96 -7.84
CA LYS A 209 -26.31 -2.73 -7.43
C LYS A 209 -26.15 -3.27 -6.02
N ASP A 210 -27.23 -3.14 -5.22
CA ASP A 210 -27.36 -3.84 -3.95
C ASP A 210 -28.79 -4.42 -3.82
N THR A 211 -29.06 -5.16 -2.75
CA THR A 211 -30.36 -5.79 -2.49
C THR A 211 -31.46 -4.81 -2.09
N THR A 212 -31.10 -3.64 -1.55
CA THR A 212 -32.05 -2.59 -1.17
C THR A 212 -31.64 -1.23 -1.74
N PRO A 213 -32.59 -0.35 -2.08
CA PRO A 213 -32.27 1.00 -2.55
C PRO A 213 -31.43 1.80 -1.55
N ALA A 214 -31.71 1.65 -0.25
CA ALA A 214 -30.96 2.32 0.81
C ALA A 214 -29.48 1.88 0.86
N ALA A 215 -29.19 0.60 0.67
CA ALA A 215 -27.82 0.10 0.63
C ALA A 215 -27.06 0.60 -0.63
N ALA A 216 -27.70 0.57 -1.79
CA ALA A 216 -27.12 1.06 -3.04
C ALA A 216 -26.81 2.56 -2.95
N GLU A 217 -27.76 3.39 -2.48
CA GLU A 217 -27.56 4.83 -2.34
C GLU A 217 -26.53 5.18 -1.26
N LYS A 218 -26.47 4.43 -0.16
CA LYS A 218 -25.39 4.57 0.85
C LYS A 218 -24.01 4.37 0.22
N GLY A 219 -23.86 3.37 -0.67
CA GLY A 219 -22.62 3.15 -1.40
C GLY A 219 -22.26 4.32 -2.33
N ARG A 220 -23.26 4.90 -3.03
CA ARG A 220 -23.07 6.09 -3.87
C ARG A 220 -22.71 7.33 -3.02
N ALA A 221 -23.35 7.50 -1.87
CA ALA A 221 -23.09 8.61 -0.94
C ALA A 221 -21.64 8.62 -0.42
N TYR A 222 -20.98 7.45 -0.30
CA TYR A 222 -19.56 7.38 0.01
C TYR A 222 -18.70 8.11 -1.03
N SER A 223 -18.99 7.90 -2.31
CA SER A 223 -18.33 8.61 -3.42
C SER A 223 -18.58 10.11 -3.37
N ALA A 224 -19.83 10.52 -3.09
CA ALA A 224 -20.17 11.93 -2.93
C ALA A 224 -19.37 12.62 -1.82
N GLY A 225 -19.21 11.95 -0.66
CA GLY A 225 -18.40 12.46 0.45
C GLY A 225 -16.92 12.64 0.10
N LEU A 226 -16.32 11.68 -0.62
CA LEU A 226 -14.93 11.77 -1.07
C LEU A 226 -14.74 12.90 -2.10
N LEU A 227 -15.67 13.07 -3.03
CA LEU A 227 -15.63 14.13 -4.03
C LEU A 227 -15.78 15.52 -3.37
N GLN A 228 -16.73 15.66 -2.44
CA GLN A 228 -16.90 16.91 -1.69
C GLN A 228 -15.62 17.27 -0.91
N ALA A 229 -15.00 16.32 -0.23
CA ALA A 229 -13.74 16.56 0.46
C ALA A 229 -12.58 16.99 -0.47
N ARG A 230 -12.63 16.64 -1.77
CA ARG A 230 -11.65 17.13 -2.77
C ARG A 230 -11.97 18.56 -3.19
N VAL A 231 -13.26 18.90 -3.32
CA VAL A 231 -13.71 20.27 -3.62
C VAL A 231 -13.32 21.21 -2.48
N ASP A 232 -13.62 20.84 -1.22
CA ASP A 232 -13.30 21.64 -0.03
C ASP A 232 -11.78 21.91 0.11
N LYS A 233 -10.96 20.98 -0.36
CA LYS A 233 -9.49 21.13 -0.39
C LYS A 233 -8.95 21.81 -1.64
N GLY A 234 -9.80 22.32 -2.52
CA GLY A 234 -9.40 22.97 -3.78
C GLY A 234 -8.66 22.04 -4.76
N ARG A 235 -8.90 20.72 -4.68
CA ARG A 235 -8.28 19.71 -5.54
C ARG A 235 -9.14 19.30 -6.74
N MET A 236 -10.37 19.78 -6.78
CA MET A 236 -11.36 19.53 -7.84
C MET A 236 -12.40 20.66 -7.79
N ASP A 237 -12.91 21.09 -8.94
CA ASP A 237 -14.06 22.00 -8.96
C ASP A 237 -15.37 21.22 -8.76
N ALA A 238 -16.42 21.94 -8.35
CA ALA A 238 -17.70 21.34 -8.01
C ALA A 238 -18.39 20.69 -9.23
N GLN A 239 -18.25 21.28 -10.42
CA GLN A 239 -18.86 20.75 -11.65
C GLN A 239 -18.20 19.43 -12.05
N ALA A 240 -16.86 19.34 -11.98
CA ALA A 240 -16.14 18.09 -12.22
C ALA A 240 -16.52 17.02 -11.20
N ALA A 241 -16.70 17.37 -9.92
CA ALA A 241 -17.14 16.44 -8.89
C ALA A 241 -18.54 15.88 -9.18
N GLN A 242 -19.48 16.72 -9.59
CA GLN A 242 -20.82 16.28 -10.01
C GLN A 242 -20.78 15.41 -11.25
N ALA A 243 -19.96 15.74 -12.26
CA ALA A 243 -19.79 14.92 -13.45
C ALA A 243 -19.23 13.51 -13.14
N VAL A 244 -18.34 13.39 -12.17
CA VAL A 244 -17.86 12.07 -11.68
C VAL A 244 -18.99 11.32 -10.98
N LEU A 245 -19.71 11.95 -10.07
CA LEU A 245 -20.79 11.33 -9.31
C LEU A 245 -21.96 10.87 -10.20
N ALA A 246 -22.22 11.58 -11.28
CA ALA A 246 -23.25 11.24 -12.27
C ALA A 246 -22.95 9.94 -13.03
N ARG A 247 -21.70 9.47 -13.06
CA ARG A 247 -21.34 8.17 -13.65
C ARG A 247 -21.76 6.99 -12.79
N ILE A 248 -22.15 7.20 -11.53
CA ILE A 248 -22.53 6.11 -10.61
C ILE A 248 -24.05 6.06 -10.51
N THR A 249 -24.64 5.01 -11.08
CA THR A 249 -26.06 4.69 -10.95
C THR A 249 -26.24 3.67 -9.82
N ALA A 250 -26.85 4.10 -8.71
CA ALA A 250 -27.23 3.20 -7.62
C ALA A 250 -28.59 2.56 -7.92
N THR A 251 -28.70 1.24 -7.84
CA THR A 251 -29.93 0.53 -8.23
C THR A 251 -30.10 -0.81 -7.53
N THR A 252 -31.33 -1.33 -7.54
CA THR A 252 -31.66 -2.71 -7.20
C THR A 252 -32.01 -3.55 -8.45
N ASP A 253 -32.14 -2.91 -9.59
CA ASP A 253 -32.52 -3.55 -10.85
C ASP A 253 -31.31 -4.26 -11.49
N SER A 254 -31.42 -5.58 -11.66
CA SER A 254 -30.43 -6.39 -12.35
C SER A 254 -30.34 -6.04 -13.85
N GLY A 255 -31.44 -5.59 -14.48
CA GLY A 255 -31.49 -5.23 -15.89
C GLY A 255 -30.53 -4.07 -16.24
N ALA A 256 -30.24 -3.19 -15.31
CA ALA A 256 -29.29 -2.11 -15.49
C ALA A 256 -27.85 -2.59 -15.80
N LEU A 257 -27.50 -3.83 -15.42
CA LEU A 257 -26.19 -4.45 -15.66
C LEU A 257 -26.01 -4.94 -17.11
N ALA A 258 -27.09 -4.97 -17.91
CA ALA A 258 -27.01 -5.45 -19.30
C ALA A 258 -25.96 -4.68 -20.08
N GLY A 259 -25.09 -5.41 -20.78
CA GLY A 259 -24.02 -4.85 -21.62
C GLY A 259 -22.81 -4.30 -20.85
N CYS A 260 -22.61 -4.68 -19.57
CA CYS A 260 -21.37 -4.37 -18.86
C CYS A 260 -20.17 -5.13 -19.46
N ASP A 261 -19.08 -4.41 -19.69
CA ASP A 261 -17.80 -4.99 -20.14
C ASP A 261 -17.15 -5.84 -19.05
N LEU A 262 -17.40 -5.46 -17.80
CA LEU A 262 -16.92 -6.11 -16.59
C LEU A 262 -18.02 -6.04 -15.54
N ILE A 263 -18.28 -7.17 -14.88
CA ILE A 263 -19.08 -7.21 -13.64
C ILE A 263 -18.18 -7.70 -12.52
N ILE A 264 -18.11 -6.94 -11.42
CA ILE A 264 -17.36 -7.32 -10.22
C ILE A 264 -18.34 -7.60 -9.09
N GLU A 265 -18.31 -8.83 -8.56
CA GLU A 265 -19.04 -9.13 -7.34
C GLU A 265 -18.19 -8.82 -6.11
N ALA A 266 -18.77 -8.08 -5.17
CA ALA A 266 -18.21 -7.68 -3.88
C ALA A 266 -19.22 -7.95 -2.75
N VAL A 267 -19.90 -9.08 -2.82
CA VAL A 267 -20.88 -9.57 -1.86
C VAL A 267 -20.22 -10.29 -0.69
N PHE A 268 -21.02 -10.86 0.23
CA PHE A 268 -20.48 -11.59 1.38
C PHE A 268 -19.55 -12.73 0.98
N GLU A 269 -18.50 -12.96 1.78
CA GLU A 269 -17.44 -13.95 1.56
C GLU A 269 -17.95 -15.37 1.87
N ARG A 270 -18.95 -15.81 1.09
CA ARG A 270 -19.60 -17.14 1.17
C ARG A 270 -19.77 -17.71 -0.22
N GLU A 271 -19.38 -18.95 -0.41
CA GLU A 271 -19.41 -19.63 -1.71
C GLU A 271 -20.83 -19.71 -2.29
N ASP A 272 -21.81 -20.10 -1.47
CA ASP A 272 -23.21 -20.22 -1.87
C ASP A 272 -23.79 -18.89 -2.37
N VAL A 273 -23.47 -17.78 -1.67
CA VAL A 273 -23.91 -16.44 -2.06
C VAL A 273 -23.27 -16.01 -3.38
N LYS A 274 -21.95 -16.20 -3.52
CA LYS A 274 -21.21 -15.82 -4.73
C LYS A 274 -21.65 -16.61 -5.95
N THR A 275 -21.88 -17.92 -5.78
CA THR A 275 -22.38 -18.81 -6.85
C THR A 275 -23.79 -18.43 -7.29
N ALA A 276 -24.69 -18.12 -6.36
CA ALA A 276 -26.04 -17.66 -6.68
C ALA A 276 -26.03 -16.34 -7.46
N VAL A 277 -25.22 -15.39 -6.99
CA VAL A 277 -25.06 -14.07 -7.65
C VAL A 277 -24.47 -14.20 -9.05
N LEU A 278 -23.49 -15.09 -9.25
CA LEU A 278 -22.93 -15.39 -10.58
C LEU A 278 -24.00 -15.96 -11.50
N ALA A 279 -24.74 -16.98 -11.05
CA ALA A 279 -25.78 -17.64 -11.84
C ALA A 279 -26.86 -16.66 -12.31
N GLU A 280 -27.28 -15.73 -11.44
CA GLU A 280 -28.30 -14.73 -11.73
C GLU A 280 -27.86 -13.68 -12.76
N HIS A 281 -26.57 -13.23 -12.73
CA HIS A 281 -26.17 -12.01 -13.43
C HIS A 281 -25.19 -12.22 -14.58
N GLN A 282 -24.55 -13.40 -14.72
CA GLN A 282 -23.51 -13.59 -15.74
C GLN A 282 -23.98 -13.39 -17.19
N ALA A 283 -25.26 -13.64 -17.47
CA ALA A 283 -25.86 -13.45 -18.78
C ALA A 283 -25.99 -11.97 -19.19
N LEU A 284 -25.83 -11.03 -18.25
CA LEU A 284 -25.92 -9.60 -18.46
C LEU A 284 -24.59 -8.96 -18.96
N LEU A 285 -23.50 -9.74 -18.97
CA LEU A 285 -22.23 -9.30 -19.55
C LEU A 285 -22.36 -9.01 -21.04
N ALA A 286 -21.65 -8.01 -21.52
CA ALA A 286 -21.45 -7.77 -22.94
C ALA A 286 -20.77 -8.97 -23.62
N GLU A 287 -20.84 -9.05 -24.94
CA GLU A 287 -20.07 -10.04 -25.69
C GLU A 287 -18.56 -9.87 -25.41
N GLY A 288 -17.91 -10.94 -24.99
CA GLY A 288 -16.51 -10.91 -24.57
C GLY A 288 -16.25 -10.18 -23.24
N GLY A 289 -17.27 -9.78 -22.50
CA GLY A 289 -17.13 -9.25 -21.14
C GLY A 289 -16.55 -10.27 -20.18
N ILE A 290 -15.98 -9.80 -19.06
CA ILE A 290 -15.36 -10.65 -18.03
C ILE A 290 -16.08 -10.51 -16.70
N TRP A 291 -16.08 -11.59 -15.91
CA TRP A 291 -16.58 -11.60 -14.55
C TRP A 291 -15.43 -11.55 -13.54
N GLY A 292 -15.43 -10.55 -12.68
CA GLY A 292 -14.47 -10.41 -11.59
C GLY A 292 -15.08 -10.80 -10.25
N THR A 293 -14.39 -11.65 -9.47
CA THR A 293 -14.74 -11.90 -8.06
C THR A 293 -13.77 -11.15 -7.16
N ASN A 294 -14.30 -10.36 -6.20
CA ASN A 294 -13.47 -9.66 -5.20
C ASN A 294 -13.32 -10.50 -3.92
N THR A 295 -13.33 -11.82 -4.05
CA THR A 295 -13.01 -12.69 -2.92
C THR A 295 -11.60 -12.42 -2.40
N SER A 296 -11.41 -12.60 -1.09
CA SER A 296 -10.10 -12.46 -0.44
C SER A 296 -9.46 -13.81 -0.10
N THR A 297 -10.28 -14.88 -0.03
CA THR A 297 -9.81 -16.17 0.50
C THR A 297 -10.33 -17.39 -0.21
N LEU A 298 -11.49 -17.31 -0.87
CA LEU A 298 -12.08 -18.45 -1.56
C LEU A 298 -11.38 -18.71 -2.90
N PRO A 299 -11.03 -19.96 -3.23
CA PRO A 299 -10.36 -20.28 -4.49
C PRO A 299 -11.18 -19.83 -5.71
N VAL A 300 -10.55 -19.07 -6.58
CA VAL A 300 -11.16 -18.52 -7.82
C VAL A 300 -11.60 -19.64 -8.75
N THR A 301 -10.79 -20.69 -8.87
CA THR A 301 -11.11 -21.90 -9.66
C THR A 301 -12.42 -22.54 -9.21
N ARG A 302 -12.63 -22.65 -7.91
CA ARG A 302 -13.84 -23.24 -7.34
C ARG A 302 -15.06 -22.36 -7.59
N LEU A 303 -14.97 -21.06 -7.38
CA LEU A 303 -16.06 -20.11 -7.66
C LEU A 303 -16.41 -20.07 -9.16
N GLY A 304 -15.39 -20.20 -10.02
CA GLY A 304 -15.55 -20.19 -11.47
C GLY A 304 -16.21 -21.46 -12.06
N GLN A 305 -16.41 -22.54 -11.27
CA GLN A 305 -17.06 -23.76 -11.76
C GLN A 305 -18.51 -23.52 -12.19
N GLY A 306 -19.22 -22.55 -11.58
CA GLY A 306 -20.58 -22.16 -11.94
C GLY A 306 -20.68 -21.18 -13.11
N ALA A 307 -19.55 -20.75 -13.69
CA ALA A 307 -19.55 -19.80 -14.79
C ALA A 307 -19.90 -20.48 -16.12
N ALA A 308 -20.78 -19.88 -16.90
CA ALA A 308 -21.12 -20.33 -18.24
C ALA A 308 -19.92 -20.23 -19.21
N LYS A 309 -19.03 -19.26 -18.95
CA LYS A 309 -17.76 -19.05 -19.67
C LYS A 309 -16.64 -18.95 -18.64
N PRO A 310 -16.13 -20.07 -18.11
CA PRO A 310 -15.12 -20.05 -17.05
C PRO A 310 -13.80 -19.43 -17.50
N GLU A 311 -13.52 -19.36 -18.81
CA GLU A 311 -12.40 -18.64 -19.39
C GLU A 311 -12.50 -17.11 -19.19
N ASN A 312 -13.69 -16.57 -18.96
CA ASN A 312 -13.96 -15.17 -18.70
C ASN A 312 -14.11 -14.86 -17.18
N PHE A 313 -13.90 -15.84 -16.31
CA PHE A 313 -13.96 -15.67 -14.85
C PHE A 313 -12.56 -15.42 -14.28
N ILE A 314 -12.39 -14.37 -13.43
CA ILE A 314 -11.08 -13.99 -12.89
C ILE A 314 -11.23 -13.40 -11.48
N GLY A 315 -10.23 -13.58 -10.63
CA GLY A 315 -10.15 -12.91 -9.34
C GLY A 315 -9.62 -11.47 -9.46
N LEU A 316 -10.30 -10.54 -8.80
CA LEU A 316 -9.92 -9.12 -8.72
C LEU A 316 -9.93 -8.71 -7.25
N HIS A 317 -8.88 -9.04 -6.52
CA HIS A 317 -8.78 -8.80 -5.09
C HIS A 317 -8.31 -7.38 -4.81
N PHE A 318 -9.23 -6.53 -4.38
CA PHE A 318 -8.99 -5.17 -3.96
C PHE A 318 -8.71 -5.08 -2.45
N PHE A 319 -8.05 -4.01 -2.04
CA PHE A 319 -7.68 -3.76 -0.64
C PHE A 319 -8.42 -2.55 -0.07
N SER A 320 -8.85 -2.66 1.18
CA SER A 320 -9.59 -1.58 1.87
C SER A 320 -8.64 -0.60 2.57
N PRO A 321 -8.89 0.72 2.49
CA PRO A 321 -9.89 1.41 1.65
C PRO A 321 -9.46 1.46 0.18
N VAL A 322 -10.37 1.10 -0.75
CA VAL A 322 -10.03 0.96 -2.18
C VAL A 322 -9.50 2.27 -2.79
N ASP A 323 -10.02 3.42 -2.39
CA ASP A 323 -9.60 4.74 -2.86
C ASP A 323 -8.15 5.11 -2.48
N LYS A 324 -7.59 4.45 -1.45
CA LYS A 324 -6.23 4.72 -0.94
C LYS A 324 -5.23 3.63 -1.26
N MET A 325 -5.69 2.38 -1.34
CA MET A 325 -4.80 1.24 -1.58
C MET A 325 -4.42 1.15 -3.06
N PRO A 326 -3.12 1.18 -3.38
CA PRO A 326 -2.67 1.24 -4.78
C PRO A 326 -2.68 -0.11 -5.50
N LEU A 327 -2.68 -1.23 -4.76
CA LEU A 327 -2.55 -2.58 -5.31
C LEU A 327 -3.90 -3.13 -5.79
N LEU A 328 -3.87 -3.92 -6.87
CA LEU A 328 -4.88 -4.89 -7.26
C LEU A 328 -4.20 -6.23 -7.51
N GLU A 329 -4.59 -7.26 -6.77
CA GLU A 329 -4.13 -8.63 -6.96
C GLU A 329 -5.06 -9.34 -7.95
N ILE A 330 -4.57 -9.62 -9.13
CA ILE A 330 -5.28 -10.33 -10.20
C ILE A 330 -4.99 -11.82 -10.03
N VAL A 331 -6.04 -12.62 -9.81
CA VAL A 331 -5.92 -14.04 -9.52
C VAL A 331 -6.40 -14.87 -10.69
N MET A 332 -5.50 -15.68 -11.22
CA MET A 332 -5.78 -16.61 -12.33
C MET A 332 -6.37 -17.90 -11.79
N GLY A 333 -7.65 -18.15 -12.04
CA GLY A 333 -8.22 -19.47 -11.88
C GLY A 333 -7.70 -20.43 -12.96
N GLU A 334 -7.86 -21.72 -12.73
CA GLU A 334 -7.34 -22.78 -13.64
C GLU A 334 -7.80 -22.61 -15.10
N LYS A 335 -9.06 -22.19 -15.31
CA LYS A 335 -9.66 -22.01 -16.63
C LYS A 335 -9.61 -20.57 -17.14
N THR A 336 -9.14 -19.62 -16.35
CA THR A 336 -9.06 -18.20 -16.74
C THR A 336 -8.16 -18.00 -17.95
N SER A 337 -8.68 -17.37 -19.01
CA SER A 337 -7.94 -17.17 -20.25
C SER A 337 -6.92 -16.03 -20.19
N GLN A 338 -5.93 -16.07 -21.06
CA GLN A 338 -4.97 -14.96 -21.23
C GLN A 338 -5.66 -13.67 -21.73
N ALA A 339 -6.75 -13.79 -22.48
CA ALA A 339 -7.57 -12.65 -22.90
C ALA A 339 -8.23 -11.97 -21.70
N SER A 340 -8.77 -12.74 -20.76
CA SER A 340 -9.35 -12.22 -19.52
C SER A 340 -8.29 -11.56 -18.63
N LEU A 341 -7.11 -12.17 -18.53
CA LEU A 341 -5.98 -11.55 -17.82
C LEU A 341 -5.59 -10.20 -18.45
N ALA A 342 -5.48 -10.13 -19.79
CA ALA A 342 -5.13 -8.87 -20.46
C ALA A 342 -6.15 -7.76 -20.18
N ARG A 343 -7.46 -8.08 -20.23
CA ARG A 343 -8.55 -7.15 -19.90
C ARG A 343 -8.54 -6.71 -18.44
N ALA A 344 -8.37 -7.65 -17.50
CA ALA A 344 -8.27 -7.35 -16.08
C ALA A 344 -7.06 -6.47 -15.75
N PHE A 345 -5.93 -6.73 -16.41
CA PHE A 345 -4.73 -5.92 -16.26
C PHE A 345 -4.94 -4.49 -16.79
N ASP A 346 -5.53 -4.35 -17.97
CA ASP A 346 -5.85 -3.05 -18.57
C ASP A 346 -6.83 -2.26 -17.69
N PHE A 347 -7.87 -2.92 -17.16
CA PHE A 347 -8.80 -2.32 -16.19
C PHE A 347 -8.09 -1.82 -14.94
N ALA A 348 -7.23 -2.64 -14.34
CA ALA A 348 -6.45 -2.23 -13.17
C ALA A 348 -5.65 -0.95 -13.42
N ARG A 349 -4.99 -0.88 -14.59
CA ARG A 349 -4.24 0.33 -15.01
C ARG A 349 -5.15 1.50 -15.30
N GLN A 350 -6.32 1.28 -15.90
CA GLN A 350 -7.31 2.32 -16.20
C GLN A 350 -7.79 3.03 -14.94
N ILE A 351 -8.03 2.28 -13.85
CA ILE A 351 -8.46 2.84 -12.56
C ILE A 351 -7.30 3.27 -11.65
N GLY A 352 -6.07 3.35 -12.19
CA GLY A 352 -4.88 3.84 -11.49
C GLY A 352 -4.31 2.87 -10.46
N LYS A 353 -4.65 1.58 -10.53
CA LYS A 353 -4.07 0.55 -9.66
C LYS A 353 -2.79 -0.03 -10.24
N THR A 354 -1.94 -0.54 -9.36
CA THR A 354 -0.76 -1.34 -9.72
C THR A 354 -1.15 -2.80 -9.64
N PRO A 355 -1.26 -3.51 -10.78
CA PRO A 355 -1.65 -4.93 -10.79
C PRO A 355 -0.45 -5.83 -10.50
N ILE A 356 -0.62 -6.81 -9.62
CA ILE A 356 0.19 -8.03 -9.58
C ILE A 356 -0.63 -9.19 -10.08
N VAL A 357 0.01 -10.21 -10.65
CA VAL A 357 -0.67 -11.39 -11.19
C VAL A 357 -0.21 -12.62 -10.43
N VAL A 358 -1.17 -13.32 -9.84
CA VAL A 358 -0.92 -14.53 -9.07
C VAL A 358 -1.77 -15.70 -9.59
N ASN A 359 -1.35 -16.92 -9.31
CA ASN A 359 -2.15 -18.11 -9.54
C ASN A 359 -3.05 -18.37 -8.33
N ASP A 360 -4.13 -19.11 -8.57
CA ASP A 360 -5.14 -19.41 -7.57
C ASP A 360 -4.58 -20.27 -6.43
N SER A 361 -4.94 -19.93 -5.24
CA SER A 361 -4.77 -20.71 -4.01
C SER A 361 -5.70 -20.19 -2.93
N THR A 362 -5.87 -20.90 -1.83
CA THR A 362 -6.65 -20.42 -0.69
C THR A 362 -5.97 -19.21 -0.07
N GLY A 363 -6.60 -18.02 -0.14
CA GLY A 363 -6.06 -16.75 0.36
C GLY A 363 -4.98 -16.13 -0.52
N PHE A 364 -4.76 -16.67 -1.71
CA PHE A 364 -3.82 -16.16 -2.72
C PHE A 364 -2.43 -15.88 -2.14
N TYR A 365 -1.78 -14.78 -2.56
CA TYR A 365 -0.53 -14.35 -1.97
C TYR A 365 -0.74 -13.43 -0.74
N THR A 366 -1.53 -12.38 -0.92
CA THR A 366 -1.55 -11.29 0.06
C THR A 366 -2.26 -11.66 1.35
N SER A 367 -3.42 -12.33 1.28
CA SER A 367 -4.17 -12.76 2.48
C SER A 367 -3.44 -13.87 3.25
N ARG A 368 -2.80 -14.82 2.55
CA ARG A 368 -1.94 -15.83 3.19
C ARG A 368 -0.81 -15.17 3.99
N THR A 369 -0.10 -14.27 3.35
CA THR A 369 1.10 -13.65 3.92
C THR A 369 0.78 -12.72 5.09
N ILE A 370 -0.26 -11.87 4.98
CA ILE A 370 -0.62 -10.94 6.06
C ILE A 370 -1.10 -11.70 7.31
N GLY A 371 -1.85 -12.80 7.12
CA GLY A 371 -2.34 -13.64 8.20
C GLY A 371 -1.21 -14.19 9.07
N THR A 372 -0.11 -14.64 8.47
CA THR A 372 0.98 -15.28 9.21
C THR A 372 1.63 -14.38 10.25
N LYS A 373 1.87 -13.10 9.94
CA LYS A 373 2.47 -12.16 10.90
C LYS A 373 1.48 -11.68 11.97
N MET A 374 0.20 -11.62 11.63
CA MET A 374 -0.87 -11.30 12.56
C MET A 374 -1.05 -12.44 13.57
N ASP A 375 -1.16 -13.68 13.08
CA ASP A 375 -1.26 -14.88 13.91
C ASP A 375 -0.03 -15.03 14.82
N GLU A 376 1.17 -14.71 14.32
CA GLU A 376 2.40 -14.76 15.13
C GLU A 376 2.41 -13.75 16.27
N ALA A 377 1.84 -12.56 16.08
CA ALA A 377 1.70 -11.58 17.15
C ALA A 377 0.75 -12.08 18.26
N VAL A 378 -0.36 -12.71 17.87
CA VAL A 378 -1.30 -13.31 18.83
C VAL A 378 -0.68 -14.55 19.50
N GLN A 379 0.13 -15.33 18.78
CA GLN A 379 0.90 -16.45 19.33
C GLN A 379 1.86 -15.98 20.44
N MET A 380 2.58 -14.87 20.20
CA MET A 380 3.44 -14.27 21.22
C MET A 380 2.64 -13.78 22.45
N LEU A 381 1.44 -13.24 22.24
CA LEU A 381 0.54 -12.88 23.34
C LEU A 381 0.14 -14.13 24.15
N ALA A 382 -0.21 -15.24 23.49
CA ALA A 382 -0.54 -16.51 24.12
C ALA A 382 0.66 -17.12 24.88
N GLU A 383 1.87 -16.90 24.41
CA GLU A 383 3.11 -17.29 25.07
C GLU A 383 3.38 -16.46 26.35
N GLY A 384 2.70 -15.34 26.52
CA GLY A 384 2.76 -14.50 27.72
C GLY A 384 3.44 -13.15 27.56
N LEU A 385 3.85 -12.77 26.34
CA LEU A 385 4.49 -11.49 26.11
C LEU A 385 3.54 -10.31 26.36
N ASP A 386 4.13 -9.22 26.86
CA ASP A 386 3.42 -7.96 27.01
C ASP A 386 2.93 -7.44 25.64
N PRO A 387 1.62 -7.20 25.47
CA PRO A 387 1.08 -6.70 24.20
C PRO A 387 1.66 -5.34 23.78
N VAL A 388 2.11 -4.50 24.74
CA VAL A 388 2.79 -3.23 24.43
C VAL A 388 4.12 -3.49 23.72
N VAL A 389 4.87 -4.50 24.15
CA VAL A 389 6.15 -4.87 23.54
C VAL A 389 5.93 -5.42 22.13
N ILE A 390 4.95 -6.31 21.93
CA ILE A 390 4.58 -6.86 20.62
C ILE A 390 4.27 -5.72 19.62
N GLU A 391 3.39 -4.79 20.02
CA GLU A 391 2.97 -3.66 19.19
C GLU A 391 4.12 -2.70 18.86
N ASN A 392 5.00 -2.43 19.84
CA ASN A 392 6.15 -1.56 19.62
C ASN A 392 7.20 -2.21 18.72
N MET A 393 7.45 -3.52 18.87
CA MET A 393 8.39 -4.23 18.02
C MET A 393 7.88 -4.34 16.57
N ALA A 394 6.60 -4.53 16.34
CA ALA A 394 6.01 -4.45 15.01
C ALA A 394 6.29 -3.10 14.33
N ARG A 395 6.12 -2.00 15.08
CA ARG A 395 6.46 -0.65 14.56
C ARG A 395 7.96 -0.45 14.40
N ALA A 396 8.78 -1.05 15.26
CA ALA A 396 10.24 -0.97 15.18
C ALA A 396 10.80 -1.73 13.96
N VAL A 397 10.12 -2.78 13.49
CA VAL A 397 10.40 -3.43 12.20
C VAL A 397 10.07 -2.51 11.02
N GLY A 398 9.13 -1.59 11.20
CA GLY A 398 8.69 -0.65 10.16
C GLY A 398 7.31 -0.96 9.58
N PHE A 399 6.54 -1.83 10.20
CA PHE A 399 5.14 -2.02 9.81
C PHE A 399 4.32 -0.75 10.10
N PRO A 400 3.35 -0.41 9.23
CA PRO A 400 2.55 0.83 9.36
C PRO A 400 1.76 0.91 10.67
N THR A 401 1.37 -0.24 11.20
CA THR A 401 0.64 -0.39 12.47
C THR A 401 1.13 -1.61 13.23
N GLY A 402 0.79 -1.70 14.50
CA GLY A 402 1.00 -2.93 15.27
C GLY A 402 0.09 -4.05 14.80
N MET A 403 0.46 -5.30 15.06
CA MET A 403 -0.23 -6.46 14.50
C MET A 403 -1.56 -6.75 15.21
N LEU A 404 -1.65 -6.52 16.53
CA LEU A 404 -2.90 -6.64 17.28
C LEU A 404 -3.88 -5.54 16.83
N ALA A 405 -3.37 -4.31 16.62
CA ALA A 405 -4.16 -3.24 16.06
C ALA A 405 -4.66 -3.54 14.64
N LEU A 406 -3.86 -4.23 13.83
CA LEU A 406 -4.24 -4.65 12.49
C LEU A 406 -5.37 -5.69 12.53
N TYR A 407 -5.34 -6.62 13.47
CA TYR A 407 -6.41 -7.57 13.71
C TYR A 407 -7.75 -6.88 13.98
N ASP A 408 -7.75 -5.81 14.78
CA ASP A 408 -8.96 -5.03 15.06
C ASP A 408 -9.57 -4.40 13.79
N GLU A 409 -8.72 -3.92 12.87
CA GLU A 409 -9.17 -3.34 11.59
C GLU A 409 -9.73 -4.42 10.63
N VAL A 410 -9.11 -5.61 10.60
CA VAL A 410 -9.55 -6.75 9.76
C VAL A 410 -10.78 -7.45 10.36
N LYS A 411 -10.99 -7.37 11.66
CA LYS A 411 -11.95 -8.07 12.53
C LYS A 411 -11.49 -9.47 12.93
N LEU A 412 -11.43 -9.72 14.23
CA LEU A 412 -11.07 -11.01 14.82
C LEU A 412 -12.06 -12.11 14.41
N SER A 413 -13.37 -11.77 14.42
CA SER A 413 -14.41 -12.72 14.02
C SER A 413 -14.27 -13.17 12.57
N LEU A 414 -13.91 -12.24 11.64
CA LEU A 414 -13.71 -12.58 10.23
C LEU A 414 -12.54 -13.57 10.06
N ALA A 415 -11.46 -13.41 10.80
CA ALA A 415 -10.33 -14.33 10.75
C ALA A 415 -10.71 -15.74 11.21
N LEU A 416 -11.57 -15.86 12.23
CA LEU A 416 -12.12 -17.14 12.68
C LEU A 416 -13.09 -17.72 11.65
N ASP A 417 -14.02 -16.92 11.13
CA ASP A 417 -14.98 -17.35 10.10
C ASP A 417 -14.28 -17.89 8.86
N ILE A 418 -13.19 -17.23 8.41
CA ILE A 418 -12.35 -17.68 7.30
C ILE A 418 -11.69 -19.02 7.64
N PHE A 419 -11.08 -19.14 8.83
CA PHE A 419 -10.44 -20.39 9.26
C PHE A 419 -11.45 -21.54 9.29
N ASP A 420 -12.59 -21.35 9.95
CA ASP A 420 -13.63 -22.38 10.10
C ASP A 420 -14.26 -22.74 8.74
N THR A 421 -14.45 -21.77 7.85
CA THR A 421 -14.88 -22.01 6.46
C THR A 421 -13.88 -22.87 5.70
N GLN A 422 -12.58 -22.56 5.77
CA GLN A 422 -11.54 -23.33 5.10
C GLN A 422 -11.45 -24.76 5.62
N VAL A 423 -11.60 -24.97 6.94
CA VAL A 423 -11.67 -26.30 7.56
C VAL A 423 -12.91 -27.05 7.07
N GLY A 424 -14.09 -26.42 7.09
CA GLY A 424 -15.35 -27.01 6.62
C GLY A 424 -15.33 -27.38 5.14
N MET A 425 -14.57 -26.67 4.32
CA MET A 425 -14.37 -26.95 2.90
C MET A 425 -13.28 -28.01 2.61
N GLY A 426 -12.59 -28.50 3.64
CA GLY A 426 -11.44 -29.41 3.49
C GLY A 426 -10.18 -28.76 2.90
N LEU A 427 -10.10 -27.44 2.90
CA LEU A 427 -8.97 -26.68 2.39
C LEU A 427 -7.88 -26.47 3.44
N ARG A 428 -8.17 -26.75 4.70
CA ARG A 428 -7.25 -26.59 5.82
C ARG A 428 -7.45 -27.71 6.84
N ASP A 429 -6.35 -28.29 7.28
CA ASP A 429 -6.32 -29.23 8.39
C ASP A 429 -6.06 -28.47 9.72
N PRO A 430 -7.01 -28.46 10.67
CA PRO A 430 -6.83 -27.78 11.94
C PRO A 430 -5.72 -28.41 12.81
N ALA A 431 -5.38 -29.68 12.61
CA ALA A 431 -4.30 -30.35 13.30
C ALA A 431 -2.91 -29.83 12.86
N GLN A 432 -2.84 -29.23 11.69
CA GLN A 432 -1.62 -28.64 11.15
C GLN A 432 -1.60 -27.09 11.30
N ASP A 433 -2.46 -26.50 12.15
CA ASP A 433 -2.39 -25.06 12.42
C ASP A 433 -1.03 -24.71 13.04
N PRO A 434 -0.21 -23.87 12.40
CA PRO A 434 1.11 -23.51 12.91
C PRO A 434 1.07 -22.62 14.16
N THR A 435 -0.11 -22.09 14.50
CA THR A 435 -0.34 -21.17 15.63
C THR A 435 -1.63 -21.50 16.40
N PRO A 436 -1.76 -22.73 16.94
CA PRO A 436 -3.01 -23.16 17.57
C PRO A 436 -3.36 -22.37 18.84
N GLN A 437 -2.36 -21.86 19.59
CA GLN A 437 -2.59 -21.04 20.77
C GLN A 437 -3.11 -19.64 20.39
N ALA A 438 -2.62 -19.08 19.28
CA ALA A 438 -3.18 -17.83 18.75
C ALA A 438 -4.68 -18.01 18.40
N ARG A 439 -5.03 -19.16 17.82
CA ARG A 439 -6.41 -19.48 17.49
C ARG A 439 -7.30 -19.59 18.73
N ALA A 440 -6.78 -20.18 19.80
CA ALA A 440 -7.47 -20.25 21.09
C ALA A 440 -7.72 -18.85 21.67
N VAL A 441 -6.72 -17.96 21.66
CA VAL A 441 -6.88 -16.56 22.10
C VAL A 441 -7.92 -15.82 21.27
N LEU A 442 -7.90 -15.97 19.93
CA LEU A 442 -8.90 -15.33 19.07
C LEU A 442 -10.32 -15.82 19.38
N ARG A 443 -10.52 -17.14 19.62
CA ARG A 443 -11.82 -17.70 20.00
C ARG A 443 -12.29 -17.16 21.34
N ASP A 444 -11.40 -17.07 22.32
CA ASP A 444 -11.72 -16.53 23.65
C ASP A 444 -12.10 -15.05 23.55
N MET A 445 -11.32 -14.24 22.83
CA MET A 445 -11.64 -12.84 22.58
C MET A 445 -13.03 -12.65 21.96
N VAL A 446 -13.36 -13.43 20.94
CA VAL A 446 -14.62 -13.29 20.18
C VAL A 446 -15.81 -13.86 20.94
N HIS A 447 -15.70 -15.07 21.50
CA HIS A 447 -16.85 -15.80 22.07
C HIS A 447 -17.05 -15.53 23.55
N THR A 448 -15.97 -15.44 24.35
CA THR A 448 -16.07 -15.20 25.80
C THR A 448 -16.18 -13.70 26.11
N HIS A 449 -15.33 -12.89 25.47
CA HIS A 449 -15.26 -11.47 25.74
C HIS A 449 -16.07 -10.59 24.80
N GLY A 450 -16.68 -11.16 23.73
CA GLY A 450 -17.47 -10.42 22.76
C GLY A 450 -16.69 -9.41 21.90
N ARG A 451 -15.34 -9.50 21.92
CA ARG A 451 -14.43 -8.54 21.31
C ARG A 451 -14.10 -8.94 19.87
N LYS A 452 -14.95 -8.49 18.94
CA LYS A 452 -14.93 -8.93 17.54
C LYS A 452 -14.07 -8.07 16.60
N GLY A 453 -13.63 -6.90 17.05
CA GLY A 453 -12.84 -5.94 16.29
C GLY A 453 -13.39 -4.52 16.36
N ARG A 454 -12.67 -3.56 15.77
CA ARG A 454 -12.97 -2.12 15.88
C ARG A 454 -14.40 -1.76 15.48
N ALA A 455 -14.89 -2.30 14.36
CA ALA A 455 -16.23 -1.99 13.85
C ALA A 455 -17.37 -2.49 14.76
N GLN A 456 -17.09 -3.43 15.69
CA GLN A 456 -18.02 -3.96 16.66
C GLN A 456 -17.69 -3.52 18.10
N GLY A 457 -17.06 -2.35 18.27
CA GLY A 457 -16.82 -1.74 19.57
C GLY A 457 -15.45 -2.05 20.20
N GLY A 458 -14.69 -3.00 19.69
CA GLY A 458 -13.35 -3.31 20.15
C GLY A 458 -12.90 -4.74 19.87
N GLY A 459 -11.60 -4.92 19.89
CA GLY A 459 -10.90 -6.19 19.78
C GLY A 459 -9.76 -6.21 20.80
N PHE A 460 -8.51 -6.29 20.35
CA PHE A 460 -7.33 -6.11 21.21
C PHE A 460 -7.22 -4.69 21.78
N TYR A 461 -7.88 -3.73 21.12
CA TYR A 461 -7.99 -2.36 21.58
C TYR A 461 -9.43 -2.00 21.94
N SER A 462 -9.58 -1.05 22.86
CA SER A 462 -10.82 -0.31 23.12
C SER A 462 -10.76 1.04 22.40
N TYR A 463 -11.93 1.53 21.93
CA TYR A 463 -12.07 2.74 21.11
C TYR A 463 -13.06 3.73 21.74
N GLU A 464 -13.26 3.66 23.06
CA GLU A 464 -14.20 4.49 23.79
C GLU A 464 -13.75 5.96 23.86
N GLY A 465 -14.69 6.88 23.72
CA GLY A 465 -14.42 8.32 23.80
C GLY A 465 -13.42 8.86 22.77
N GLY A 466 -13.24 8.16 21.63
CA GLY A 466 -12.26 8.54 20.60
C GLY A 466 -10.81 8.19 20.94
N THR A 467 -10.56 7.57 22.10
CA THR A 467 -9.21 7.15 22.52
C THR A 467 -8.97 5.69 22.14
N LYS A 468 -7.82 5.42 21.52
CA LYS A 468 -7.37 4.06 21.21
C LYS A 468 -6.39 3.58 22.29
N ALA A 469 -6.78 2.58 23.06
CA ALA A 469 -5.94 1.97 24.10
C ALA A 469 -6.02 0.45 24.05
N LEU A 470 -4.92 -0.25 24.37
CA LEU A 470 -4.95 -1.71 24.54
C LEU A 470 -6.00 -2.08 25.59
N TRP A 471 -6.80 -3.10 25.30
CA TRP A 471 -7.82 -3.57 26.22
C TRP A 471 -7.17 -4.12 27.52
N PRO A 472 -7.55 -3.64 28.70
CA PRO A 472 -6.94 -4.07 29.97
C PRO A 472 -7.02 -5.59 30.20
N GLY A 473 -8.06 -6.26 29.69
CA GLY A 473 -8.22 -7.72 29.80
C GLY A 473 -7.09 -8.53 29.16
N LEU A 474 -6.26 -7.93 28.29
CA LEU A 474 -5.09 -8.61 27.73
C LEU A 474 -4.06 -9.01 28.79
N GLN A 475 -4.10 -8.42 29.96
CA GLN A 475 -3.26 -8.81 31.09
C GLN A 475 -3.50 -10.27 31.54
N ALA A 476 -4.66 -10.86 31.23
CA ALA A 476 -4.94 -12.26 31.54
C ALA A 476 -4.01 -13.26 30.81
N TRP A 477 -3.48 -12.88 29.66
CA TRP A 477 -2.51 -13.71 28.92
C TRP A 477 -1.05 -13.40 29.24
N ARG A 478 -0.78 -12.27 29.94
CA ARG A 478 0.59 -11.91 30.31
C ARG A 478 1.13 -12.88 31.36
N LYS A 479 2.38 -13.34 31.16
CA LYS A 479 3.10 -14.18 32.14
C LYS A 479 4.30 -13.41 32.66
N GLU A 480 4.48 -13.43 33.97
CA GLU A 480 5.67 -12.87 34.61
C GLU A 480 6.89 -13.69 34.18
N GLY A 481 7.98 -13.02 33.77
CA GLY A 481 9.19 -13.67 33.30
C GLY A 481 9.13 -14.22 31.86
N ALA A 482 8.06 -13.99 31.11
CA ALA A 482 8.04 -14.27 29.67
C ALA A 482 8.93 -13.26 28.94
N ASP A 483 10.23 -13.52 28.93
CA ASP A 483 11.23 -12.64 28.31
C ASP A 483 11.77 -13.26 27.02
N ILE A 484 11.54 -12.56 25.91
CA ILE A 484 12.04 -12.93 24.58
C ILE A 484 12.94 -11.79 24.11
N ALA A 485 14.10 -12.13 23.54
CA ALA A 485 14.99 -11.15 22.96
C ALA A 485 14.25 -10.26 21.95
N LEU A 486 14.37 -8.94 22.07
CA LEU A 486 13.65 -7.97 21.22
C LEU A 486 13.94 -8.22 19.72
N GLN A 487 15.13 -8.73 19.38
CA GLN A 487 15.45 -9.10 18.01
C GLN A 487 14.64 -10.32 17.55
N ASP A 488 14.47 -11.33 18.41
CA ASP A 488 13.64 -12.50 18.09
C ASP A 488 12.18 -12.09 17.83
N ILE A 489 11.63 -11.15 18.61
CA ILE A 489 10.27 -10.63 18.38
C ILE A 489 10.15 -9.98 16.99
N LYS A 490 11.12 -9.14 16.63
CA LYS A 490 11.16 -8.49 15.31
C LYS A 490 11.26 -9.52 14.18
N ASP A 491 12.18 -10.47 14.33
CA ASP A 491 12.41 -11.50 13.32
C ASP A 491 11.19 -12.42 13.19
N ARG A 492 10.57 -12.82 14.29
CA ARG A 492 9.33 -13.62 14.25
C ARG A 492 8.25 -12.94 13.41
N LEU A 493 8.00 -11.64 13.63
CA LEU A 493 6.99 -10.89 12.89
C LEU A 493 7.34 -10.76 11.41
N LEU A 494 8.61 -10.51 11.08
CA LEU A 494 9.05 -10.30 9.70
C LEU A 494 9.21 -11.62 8.95
N PHE A 495 9.90 -12.60 9.55
CA PHE A 495 10.21 -13.87 8.89
C PHE A 495 8.97 -14.70 8.61
N ARG A 496 7.93 -14.64 9.44
CA ARG A 496 6.65 -15.32 9.14
C ARG A 496 6.08 -14.90 7.79
N ALA A 497 6.07 -13.60 7.51
CA ALA A 497 5.59 -13.07 6.24
C ALA A 497 6.56 -13.34 5.08
N VAL A 498 7.87 -13.26 5.33
CA VAL A 498 8.91 -13.61 4.34
C VAL A 498 8.81 -15.07 3.95
N LEU A 499 8.77 -15.98 4.92
CA LEU A 499 8.66 -17.43 4.69
C LEU A 499 7.40 -17.81 3.90
N GLU A 500 6.27 -17.17 4.21
CA GLU A 500 5.04 -17.42 3.43
C GLU A 500 5.14 -16.90 2.00
N THR A 501 5.83 -15.77 1.79
CA THR A 501 6.14 -15.28 0.44
C THR A 501 6.99 -16.27 -0.35
N LEU A 502 8.00 -16.85 0.30
CA LEU A 502 8.85 -17.87 -0.33
C LEU A 502 8.07 -19.15 -0.65
N ARG A 503 7.16 -19.59 0.24
CA ARG A 503 6.24 -20.71 -0.06
C ARG A 503 5.34 -20.40 -1.26
N CYS A 504 4.79 -19.18 -1.33
CA CYS A 504 3.98 -18.76 -2.49
C CYS A 504 4.79 -18.76 -3.81
N LEU A 505 6.09 -18.45 -3.76
CA LEU A 505 6.97 -18.56 -4.94
C LEU A 505 7.28 -20.02 -5.29
N ASP A 506 7.54 -20.86 -4.30
CA ASP A 506 7.85 -22.28 -4.48
C ASP A 506 6.64 -23.07 -5.00
N GLU A 507 5.46 -22.81 -4.47
CA GLU A 507 4.19 -23.39 -4.90
C GLU A 507 3.68 -22.84 -6.25
N GLY A 508 4.34 -21.81 -6.79
CA GLY A 508 3.93 -21.16 -8.03
C GLY A 508 2.69 -20.26 -7.91
N VAL A 509 2.25 -19.93 -6.70
CA VAL A 509 1.19 -18.92 -6.48
C VAL A 509 1.66 -17.55 -6.94
N LEU A 510 2.86 -17.15 -6.55
CA LEU A 510 3.55 -15.99 -7.09
C LEU A 510 4.29 -16.36 -8.37
N ARG A 511 4.14 -15.55 -9.40
CA ARG A 511 4.71 -15.79 -10.73
C ARG A 511 6.07 -15.12 -10.92
N SER A 512 6.42 -14.16 -10.07
CA SER A 512 7.69 -13.44 -10.14
C SER A 512 8.08 -12.83 -8.78
N SER A 513 9.38 -12.59 -8.59
CA SER A 513 9.89 -11.84 -7.44
C SER A 513 9.43 -10.39 -7.43
N GLN A 514 9.18 -9.79 -8.60
CA GLN A 514 8.65 -8.43 -8.72
C GLN A 514 7.22 -8.35 -8.16
N ASP A 515 6.35 -9.29 -8.49
CA ASP A 515 5.00 -9.36 -7.94
C ASP A 515 5.04 -9.59 -6.43
N ALA A 516 5.97 -10.43 -5.94
CA ALA A 516 6.21 -10.65 -4.51
C ALA A 516 6.60 -9.35 -3.79
N ASN A 517 7.58 -8.61 -4.33
CA ASN A 517 8.09 -7.39 -3.72
C ASN A 517 7.03 -6.28 -3.72
N ILE A 518 6.42 -6.01 -4.87
CA ILE A 518 5.41 -4.94 -5.01
C ILE A 518 4.13 -5.31 -4.25
N GLY A 519 3.68 -6.56 -4.33
CA GLY A 519 2.51 -7.04 -3.60
C GLY A 519 2.69 -6.93 -2.08
N SER A 520 3.85 -7.29 -1.56
CA SER A 520 4.13 -7.17 -0.12
C SER A 520 4.13 -5.72 0.36
N ILE A 521 4.75 -4.80 -0.38
CA ILE A 521 4.86 -3.39 0.01
C ILE A 521 3.50 -2.69 -0.13
N MET A 522 2.86 -2.79 -1.30
CA MET A 522 1.68 -2.02 -1.64
C MET A 522 0.37 -2.63 -1.13
N GLY A 523 0.32 -3.95 -0.91
CA GLY A 523 -0.88 -4.66 -0.47
C GLY A 523 -0.94 -4.91 1.02
N ILE A 524 0.16 -5.36 1.62
CA ILE A 524 0.18 -5.87 2.99
C ILE A 524 1.17 -5.19 3.92
N GLY A 525 1.69 -4.02 3.50
CA GLY A 525 2.46 -3.12 4.36
C GLY A 525 3.84 -3.64 4.75
N ALA A 526 4.52 -4.39 3.86
CA ALA A 526 5.92 -4.71 4.06
C ALA A 526 6.74 -3.42 4.20
N PRO A 527 7.69 -3.35 5.14
CA PRO A 527 8.49 -2.16 5.34
C PRO A 527 9.30 -1.82 4.08
N ALA A 528 9.27 -0.57 3.64
CA ALA A 528 9.94 -0.12 2.42
C ALA A 528 11.46 -0.40 2.41
N TRP A 529 12.11 -0.40 3.58
CA TRP A 529 13.53 -0.68 3.72
C TRP A 529 13.92 -2.11 3.32
N THR A 530 12.95 -3.05 3.34
CA THR A 530 13.17 -4.44 2.90
C THR A 530 13.29 -4.57 1.39
N GLY A 531 12.72 -3.62 0.62
CA GLY A 531 12.56 -3.75 -0.82
C GLY A 531 11.49 -4.76 -1.26
N GLY A 532 10.68 -5.25 -0.30
CA GLY A 532 9.77 -6.39 -0.46
C GLY A 532 10.35 -7.67 0.09
N TYR A 533 9.49 -8.66 0.31
CA TYR A 533 9.90 -9.85 1.07
C TYR A 533 10.86 -10.77 0.32
N ALA A 534 10.77 -10.86 -1.00
CA ALA A 534 11.75 -11.60 -1.79
C ALA A 534 13.11 -10.88 -1.83
N GLN A 535 13.12 -9.55 -2.03
CA GLN A 535 14.32 -8.73 -2.02
C GLN A 535 15.01 -8.74 -0.65
N PHE A 536 14.24 -8.80 0.44
CA PHE A 536 14.78 -8.89 1.79
C PHE A 536 15.73 -10.09 1.95
N VAL A 537 15.34 -11.26 1.46
CA VAL A 537 16.15 -12.48 1.54
C VAL A 537 17.46 -12.32 0.76
N GLN A 538 17.41 -11.73 -0.43
CA GLN A 538 18.61 -11.45 -1.24
C GLN A 538 19.61 -10.56 -0.49
N THR A 539 19.10 -9.55 0.21
CA THR A 539 19.95 -8.59 0.94
C THR A 539 20.42 -9.12 2.28
N TYR A 540 19.61 -9.93 2.95
CA TYR A 540 19.97 -10.59 4.20
C TYR A 540 21.12 -11.61 3.97
N GLY A 541 21.14 -12.20 2.77
CA GLY A 541 22.01 -13.29 2.40
C GLY A 541 21.35 -14.64 2.65
N HIS A 542 21.32 -15.51 1.63
CA HIS A 542 20.58 -16.79 1.69
C HIS A 542 21.03 -17.66 2.88
N ASP A 543 22.35 -17.87 3.05
CA ASP A 543 22.88 -18.71 4.12
C ASP A 543 22.56 -18.15 5.51
N ALA A 544 22.74 -16.83 5.70
CA ALA A 544 22.45 -16.17 6.97
C ALA A 544 20.96 -16.22 7.29
N PHE A 545 20.09 -16.02 6.28
CA PHE A 545 18.65 -16.13 6.44
C PHE A 545 18.23 -17.57 6.80
N TYR A 546 18.79 -18.55 6.11
CA TYR A 546 18.55 -19.97 6.37
C TYR A 546 18.93 -20.36 7.80
N GLN A 547 20.17 -20.02 8.21
CA GLN A 547 20.63 -20.26 9.58
C GLN A 547 19.70 -19.61 10.60
N ARG A 548 19.29 -18.34 10.39
CA ARG A 548 18.39 -17.64 11.31
C ARG A 548 17.00 -18.28 11.37
N CYS A 549 16.50 -18.80 10.27
CA CYS A 549 15.25 -19.55 10.24
C CYS A 549 15.34 -20.81 11.12
N HIS A 550 16.43 -21.56 11.07
CA HIS A 550 16.65 -22.73 11.91
C HIS A 550 16.73 -22.36 13.39
N GLU A 551 17.49 -21.31 13.76
CA GLU A 551 17.54 -20.81 15.14
C GLU A 551 16.15 -20.45 15.68
N LEU A 552 15.31 -19.78 14.85
CA LEU A 552 13.93 -19.46 15.22
C LEU A 552 13.06 -20.72 15.30
N ALA A 553 13.28 -21.70 14.43
CA ALA A 553 12.51 -22.94 14.44
C ALA A 553 12.82 -23.79 15.67
N GLU A 554 14.07 -23.87 16.09
CA GLU A 554 14.48 -24.56 17.32
C GLU A 554 13.83 -23.93 18.57
N LYS A 555 13.76 -22.60 18.63
CA LYS A 555 13.22 -21.88 19.78
C LYS A 555 11.69 -21.80 19.80
N TYR A 556 11.07 -21.61 18.62
CA TYR A 556 9.67 -21.20 18.52
C TYR A 556 8.81 -22.12 17.66
N GLY A 557 9.40 -23.20 17.12
CA GLY A 557 8.69 -24.27 16.41
C GLY A 557 8.83 -24.22 14.89
N PRO A 558 8.42 -25.33 14.23
CA PRO A 558 8.74 -25.63 12.83
C PRO A 558 8.16 -24.66 11.80
N ARG A 559 7.24 -23.77 12.21
CA ARG A 559 6.65 -22.74 11.34
C ARG A 559 7.68 -21.73 10.78
N PHE A 560 8.90 -21.72 11.35
CA PHE A 560 10.02 -20.89 10.89
C PHE A 560 10.98 -21.64 9.95
N LEU A 561 10.77 -22.93 9.68
CA LEU A 561 11.59 -23.65 8.71
C LEU A 561 11.37 -23.07 7.30
N PRO A 562 12.45 -22.81 6.56
CA PRO A 562 12.37 -22.35 5.19
C PRO A 562 11.84 -23.45 4.25
N PRO A 563 11.21 -23.12 3.11
CA PRO A 563 10.83 -24.09 2.09
C PRO A 563 12.08 -24.77 1.49
N ALA A 564 11.92 -26.02 1.01
CA ALA A 564 13.02 -26.88 0.56
C ALA A 564 13.88 -26.25 -0.56
N ARG A 565 13.27 -25.49 -1.46
CA ARG A 565 13.96 -24.85 -2.59
C ARG A 565 15.02 -23.80 -2.19
N LEU A 566 14.90 -23.20 -0.99
CA LEU A 566 15.93 -22.32 -0.44
C LEU A 566 17.16 -23.09 0.06
N ALA A 567 17.03 -24.38 0.35
CA ALA A 567 18.15 -25.23 0.77
C ALA A 567 19.05 -25.64 -0.40
N GLU A 568 18.56 -25.52 -1.64
CA GLU A 568 19.25 -25.96 -2.86
C GLU A 568 19.94 -24.80 -3.62
N THR A 569 19.74 -23.54 -3.20
CA THR A 569 20.35 -22.36 -3.81
C THR A 569 21.39 -21.70 -2.92
#